data_a517d3d0d606bf9241886e40343cf988
#
_entry.id   a517d3d0d606bf9241886e40343cf988
#
_cell.length_a   1.000
_cell.length_b   1.000
_cell.length_c   1.000
_cell.angle_alpha   90.00
_cell.angle_beta   90.00
_cell.angle_gamma   90.00
#
_symmetry.space_group_name_H-M   'P 1'
#
loop_
_entity.id
_entity.type
_entity.pdbx_description
1 polymer ?
#
loop_
_entity_poly.entity_id
_entity_poly.type
_entity_poly.pdbx_seq_one_letter_code
_entity_poly.pdbx_strand_id
1 'polypeptide(L)'
;RQMCIRDRRMVLPGILFMIIFSYIPIYGLSIAFKNYTVVSTMRSAAWVGFENFEIILKDRYFWDSVTNTLAISFLKLLFGFVTPILLAVMIYEIKDGPFKRIVQTISYLPHFLSWIVLGGMLISWMSTNGMFNQILMGLGVIEEGKNILLDADKYWWIASLSDVWKEAGWGTILYLATMAGIDPTYYEAARIDGASRFRQIISITLPLIKTIICLNFILTISGLLNSNLDQTLVLMNTQNQETAEVINCLLYTSPS
;
A
#
# COMPACT_ATOMS: atom_id res chain seq x y z
N ARG A 1 1.34 -43.24 10.90
CA ARG A 1 0.37 -42.75 11.95
C ARG A 1 1.06 -41.94 13.06
N GLN A 2 2.29 -42.29 13.49
CA GLN A 2 2.99 -41.52 14.54
C GLN A 2 3.54 -40.17 14.05
N MET A 3 3.94 -40.04 12.79
CA MET A 3 4.35 -38.76 12.17
C MET A 3 3.21 -37.72 12.20
N CYS A 4 1.99 -38.07 11.85
CA CYS A 4 0.84 -37.18 11.88
C CYS A 4 0.49 -36.66 13.30
N ILE A 5 0.77 -37.41 14.36
CA ILE A 5 0.47 -36.95 15.73
C ILE A 5 1.51 -35.91 16.19
N ARG A 6 2.78 -36.13 15.83
CA ARG A 6 3.86 -35.18 16.15
C ARG A 6 3.72 -33.88 15.41
N ASP A 7 3.35 -33.91 14.13
CA ASP A 7 3.11 -32.74 13.30
C ASP A 7 1.91 -31.94 13.81
N ARG A 8 0.83 -32.60 14.22
CA ARG A 8 -0.32 -31.92 14.83
C ARG A 8 0.02 -31.23 16.16
N ARG A 9 0.88 -31.80 16.97
CA ARG A 9 1.32 -31.19 18.23
C ARG A 9 2.20 -29.96 17.98
N MET A 10 2.99 -29.93 16.92
CA MET A 10 3.79 -28.75 16.52
C MET A 10 2.93 -27.58 16.05
N VAL A 11 1.77 -27.84 15.44
CA VAL A 11 0.84 -26.80 14.96
C VAL A 11 -0.04 -26.26 16.10
N LEU A 12 -0.23 -27.03 17.17
CA LEU A 12 -1.13 -26.68 18.27
C LEU A 12 -0.82 -25.33 18.95
N PRO A 13 0.44 -24.95 19.24
CA PRO A 13 0.76 -23.61 19.76
C PRO A 13 0.33 -22.48 18.81
N GLY A 14 0.52 -22.67 17.50
CA GLY A 14 0.09 -21.69 16.49
C GLY A 14 -1.42 -21.54 16.42
N ILE A 15 -2.16 -22.65 16.50
CA ILE A 15 -3.62 -22.64 16.53
C ILE A 15 -4.12 -21.94 17.80
N LEU A 16 -3.54 -22.25 18.97
CA LEU A 16 -3.90 -21.59 20.24
C LEU A 16 -3.64 -20.09 20.17
N PHE A 17 -2.49 -19.68 19.63
CA PHE A 17 -2.18 -18.26 19.43
C PHE A 17 -3.22 -17.58 18.53
N MET A 18 -3.59 -18.19 17.40
CA MET A 18 -4.64 -17.64 16.53
C MET A 18 -6.00 -17.56 17.23
N ILE A 19 -6.40 -18.57 17.99
CA ILE A 19 -7.66 -18.54 18.73
C ILE A 19 -7.66 -17.40 19.74
N ILE A 20 -6.62 -17.26 20.53
CA ILE A 20 -6.53 -16.25 21.58
C ILE A 20 -6.47 -14.82 21.00
N PHE A 21 -5.63 -14.59 20.00
CA PHE A 21 -5.35 -13.23 19.52
C PHE A 21 -6.14 -12.81 18.28
N SER A 22 -6.76 -13.76 17.54
CA SER A 22 -7.57 -13.44 16.37
C SER A 22 -9.05 -13.74 16.58
N TYR A 23 -9.40 -14.89 17.15
CA TYR A 23 -10.80 -15.29 17.27
C TYR A 23 -11.49 -14.73 18.54
N ILE A 24 -10.85 -14.72 19.69
CA ILE A 24 -11.44 -14.16 20.90
C ILE A 24 -11.79 -12.67 20.73
N PRO A 25 -10.92 -11.81 20.14
CA PRO A 25 -11.27 -10.41 19.92
C PRO A 25 -12.48 -10.18 19.00
N ILE A 26 -12.85 -11.15 18.15
CA ILE A 26 -14.06 -11.06 17.32
C ILE A 26 -15.32 -10.88 18.21
N TYR A 27 -15.33 -11.44 19.43
CA TYR A 27 -16.40 -11.18 20.38
C TYR A 27 -16.56 -9.68 20.70
N GLY A 28 -15.47 -8.90 20.61
CA GLY A 28 -15.47 -7.45 20.75
C GLY A 28 -16.32 -6.74 19.70
N LEU A 29 -16.54 -7.32 18.51
CA LEU A 29 -17.42 -6.75 17.49
C LEU A 29 -18.88 -6.63 17.97
N SER A 30 -19.28 -7.39 19.00
CA SER A 30 -20.60 -7.25 19.61
C SER A 30 -20.85 -5.87 20.23
N ILE A 31 -19.79 -5.09 20.51
CA ILE A 31 -19.90 -3.70 21.00
C ILE A 31 -20.58 -2.80 19.96
N ALA A 32 -20.38 -3.05 18.68
CA ALA A 32 -21.03 -2.28 17.62
C ALA A 32 -22.57 -2.27 17.70
N PHE A 33 -23.16 -3.29 18.33
CA PHE A 33 -24.60 -3.44 18.51
C PHE A 33 -25.09 -3.03 19.90
N LYS A 34 -24.22 -2.44 20.71
CA LYS A 34 -24.52 -2.06 22.09
C LYS A 34 -24.28 -0.58 22.32
N ASN A 35 -25.05 0.02 23.21
CA ASN A 35 -24.76 1.36 23.71
C ASN A 35 -23.63 1.27 24.74
N TYR A 36 -22.38 1.30 24.23
CA TYR A 36 -21.17 1.18 25.03
C TYR A 36 -20.65 2.57 25.39
N THR A 37 -20.60 2.86 26.69
CA THR A 37 -20.05 4.11 27.23
C THR A 37 -18.82 3.80 28.08
N VAL A 38 -17.99 4.81 28.34
CA VAL A 38 -16.76 4.68 29.13
C VAL A 38 -17.01 4.06 30.53
N VAL A 39 -18.24 4.20 31.06
CA VAL A 39 -18.65 3.68 32.36
C VAL A 39 -19.27 2.29 32.27
N SER A 40 -19.68 1.86 31.07
CA SER A 40 -20.34 0.56 30.87
C SER A 40 -19.33 -0.55 30.64
N THR A 41 -19.63 -1.75 31.13
CA THR A 41 -18.88 -2.95 30.77
C THR A 41 -19.55 -3.66 29.60
N MET A 42 -18.79 -4.52 28.91
CA MET A 42 -19.30 -5.32 27.78
C MET A 42 -20.56 -6.14 28.11
N ARG A 43 -20.73 -6.50 29.41
CA ARG A 43 -21.90 -7.27 29.90
C ARG A 43 -23.05 -6.39 30.29
N SER A 44 -22.83 -5.17 30.79
CA SER A 44 -23.87 -4.26 31.27
C SER A 44 -24.40 -3.32 30.18
N ALA A 45 -23.69 -3.15 29.06
CA ALA A 45 -24.11 -2.31 27.95
C ALA A 45 -25.43 -2.83 27.32
N ALA A 46 -26.44 -1.96 27.20
CA ALA A 46 -27.70 -2.26 26.59
C ALA A 46 -27.55 -2.58 25.10
N TRP A 47 -28.33 -3.55 24.62
CA TRP A 47 -28.36 -3.91 23.22
C TRP A 47 -29.23 -2.92 22.44
N VAL A 48 -28.66 -2.21 21.46
CA VAL A 48 -29.35 -1.18 20.63
C VAL A 48 -29.52 -1.61 19.17
N GLY A 49 -29.08 -2.81 18.81
CA GLY A 49 -29.18 -3.32 17.44
C GLY A 49 -28.38 -2.50 16.45
N PHE A 50 -29.01 -1.96 15.40
CA PHE A 50 -28.36 -1.22 14.33
C PHE A 50 -28.34 0.31 14.53
N GLU A 51 -28.74 0.82 15.67
CA GLU A 51 -28.83 2.26 15.94
C GLU A 51 -27.47 2.98 15.73
N ASN A 52 -26.38 2.38 16.21
CA ASN A 52 -25.02 2.91 16.02
C ASN A 52 -24.66 3.01 14.53
N PHE A 53 -25.05 2.04 13.73
CA PHE A 53 -24.83 2.05 12.28
C PHE A 53 -25.65 3.14 11.59
N GLU A 54 -26.88 3.36 12.03
CA GLU A 54 -27.73 4.42 11.49
C GLU A 54 -27.13 5.81 11.75
N ILE A 55 -26.56 6.02 12.94
CA ILE A 55 -25.86 7.28 13.30
C ILE A 55 -24.67 7.48 12.37
N ILE A 56 -23.81 6.48 12.22
CA ILE A 56 -22.59 6.56 11.38
C ILE A 56 -22.96 6.80 9.91
N LEU A 57 -23.98 6.11 9.39
CA LEU A 57 -24.40 6.25 7.99
C LEU A 57 -25.02 7.63 7.68
N LYS A 58 -25.48 8.36 8.68
CA LYS A 58 -25.97 9.75 8.54
C LYS A 58 -24.86 10.78 8.68
N ASP A 59 -23.69 10.38 9.17
CA ASP A 59 -22.58 11.28 9.37
C ASP A 59 -21.86 11.56 8.04
N ARG A 60 -21.74 12.84 7.70
CA ARG A 60 -21.02 13.31 6.51
C ARG A 60 -19.53 12.96 6.57
N TYR A 61 -18.90 13.12 7.73
CA TYR A 61 -17.48 12.83 7.92
C TYR A 61 -17.14 11.37 7.61
N PHE A 62 -18.05 10.45 7.92
CA PHE A 62 -17.89 9.05 7.56
C PHE A 62 -17.80 8.86 6.05
N TRP A 63 -18.72 9.46 5.29
CA TRP A 63 -18.75 9.33 3.82
C TRP A 63 -17.57 10.02 3.15
N ASP A 64 -17.13 11.16 3.67
CA ASP A 64 -15.92 11.84 3.19
C ASP A 64 -14.69 10.94 3.39
N SER A 65 -14.54 10.31 4.57
CA SER A 65 -13.45 9.37 4.85
C SER A 65 -13.52 8.09 4.01
N VAL A 66 -14.73 7.57 3.72
CA VAL A 66 -14.93 6.43 2.81
C VAL A 66 -14.46 6.82 1.39
N THR A 67 -14.88 7.98 0.91
CA THR A 67 -14.51 8.48 -0.42
C THR A 67 -13.00 8.67 -0.53
N ASN A 68 -12.37 9.30 0.45
CA ASN A 68 -10.92 9.49 0.49
C ASN A 68 -10.17 8.15 0.50
N THR A 69 -10.62 7.21 1.34
CA THR A 69 -10.03 5.87 1.40
C THR A 69 -10.12 5.15 0.06
N LEU A 70 -11.28 5.17 -0.58
CA LEU A 70 -11.49 4.52 -1.88
C LEU A 70 -10.69 5.19 -2.99
N ALA A 71 -10.65 6.53 -3.03
CA ALA A 71 -9.91 7.28 -4.04
C ALA A 71 -8.40 7.01 -3.93
N ILE A 72 -7.83 7.15 -2.74
CA ILE A 72 -6.40 6.87 -2.49
C ILE A 72 -6.08 5.41 -2.78
N SER A 73 -6.91 4.47 -2.33
CA SER A 73 -6.72 3.04 -2.56
C SER A 73 -6.79 2.67 -4.03
N PHE A 74 -7.71 3.27 -4.78
CA PHE A 74 -7.81 3.04 -6.22
C PHE A 74 -6.57 3.55 -6.97
N LEU A 75 -6.08 4.74 -6.63
CA LEU A 75 -4.85 5.28 -7.21
C LEU A 75 -3.63 4.42 -6.84
N LYS A 76 -3.54 3.96 -5.59
CA LYS A 76 -2.50 3.04 -5.14
C LYS A 76 -2.57 1.71 -5.88
N LEU A 77 -3.77 1.16 -6.09
CA LEU A 77 -3.94 -0.07 -6.88
C LEU A 77 -3.48 0.14 -8.31
N LEU A 78 -3.92 1.22 -8.96
CA LEU A 78 -3.60 1.48 -10.37
C LEU A 78 -2.09 1.64 -10.59
N PHE A 79 -1.45 2.49 -9.80
CA PHE A 79 -0.02 2.79 -9.97
C PHE A 79 0.87 1.82 -9.19
N GLY A 80 0.51 1.46 -7.96
CA GLY A 80 1.30 0.59 -7.09
C GLY A 80 1.33 -0.86 -7.54
N PHE A 81 0.32 -1.33 -8.28
CA PHE A 81 0.35 -2.67 -8.87
C PHE A 81 1.17 -2.72 -10.18
N VAL A 82 1.01 -1.72 -11.04
CA VAL A 82 1.65 -1.71 -12.36
C VAL A 82 3.15 -1.36 -12.27
N THR A 83 3.51 -0.39 -11.43
CA THR A 83 4.89 0.13 -11.34
C THR A 83 5.91 -0.93 -10.94
N PRO A 84 5.70 -1.81 -9.94
CA PRO A 84 6.65 -2.87 -9.61
C PRO A 84 6.87 -3.88 -10.74
N ILE A 85 5.82 -4.19 -11.52
CA ILE A 85 5.92 -5.11 -12.67
C ILE A 85 6.80 -4.48 -13.74
N LEU A 86 6.53 -3.23 -14.11
CA LEU A 86 7.32 -2.50 -15.12
C LEU A 86 8.78 -2.36 -14.67
N LEU A 87 8.99 -1.95 -13.41
CA LEU A 87 10.32 -1.79 -12.85
C LEU A 87 11.08 -3.14 -12.80
N ALA A 88 10.40 -4.25 -12.44
CA ALA A 88 11.00 -5.57 -12.44
C ALA A 88 11.43 -6.00 -13.84
N VAL A 89 10.60 -5.79 -14.86
CA VAL A 89 10.95 -6.07 -16.26
C VAL A 89 12.15 -5.22 -16.70
N MET A 90 12.16 -3.92 -16.39
CA MET A 90 13.28 -3.06 -16.72
C MET A 90 14.59 -3.51 -16.05
N ILE A 91 14.55 -3.86 -14.78
CA ILE A 91 15.72 -4.35 -14.03
C ILE A 91 16.17 -5.71 -14.57
N TYR A 92 15.23 -6.58 -14.97
CA TYR A 92 15.55 -7.89 -15.53
C TYR A 92 16.34 -7.80 -16.84
N GLU A 93 16.02 -6.81 -17.70
CA GLU A 93 16.71 -6.56 -18.98
C GLU A 93 18.13 -5.98 -18.82
N ILE A 94 18.47 -5.44 -17.65
CA ILE A 94 19.84 -4.96 -17.37
C ILE A 94 20.76 -6.18 -17.23
N LYS A 95 21.92 -6.12 -17.94
CA LYS A 95 22.95 -7.16 -17.81
C LYS A 95 23.41 -7.31 -16.37
N ASP A 96 23.65 -8.56 -15.96
CA ASP A 96 24.18 -8.84 -14.63
C ASP A 96 25.54 -8.16 -14.41
N GLY A 97 25.64 -7.43 -13.29
CA GLY A 97 26.82 -6.64 -12.99
C GLY A 97 26.60 -5.64 -11.85
N PRO A 98 27.61 -4.84 -11.54
CA PRO A 98 27.54 -3.86 -10.45
C PRO A 98 26.45 -2.81 -10.69
N PHE A 99 26.21 -2.40 -11.92
CA PHE A 99 25.18 -1.43 -12.26
C PHE A 99 23.77 -1.94 -11.90
N LYS A 100 23.42 -3.18 -12.25
CA LYS A 100 22.15 -3.79 -11.89
C LYS A 100 21.95 -3.83 -10.37
N ARG A 101 23.01 -4.18 -9.63
CA ARG A 101 22.97 -4.20 -8.15
C ARG A 101 22.74 -2.80 -7.57
N ILE A 102 23.39 -1.78 -8.10
CA ILE A 102 23.18 -0.39 -7.67
C ILE A 102 21.74 0.04 -7.91
N VAL A 103 21.19 -0.21 -9.11
CA VAL A 103 19.81 0.11 -9.45
C VAL A 103 18.83 -0.59 -8.49
N GLN A 104 19.02 -1.88 -8.23
CA GLN A 104 18.21 -2.63 -7.26
C GLN A 104 18.31 -2.04 -5.86
N THR A 105 19.51 -1.77 -5.36
CA THR A 105 19.72 -1.21 -4.02
C THR A 105 19.06 0.15 -3.86
N ILE A 106 19.22 1.06 -4.83
CA ILE A 106 18.58 2.38 -4.80
C ILE A 106 17.06 2.26 -4.85
N SER A 107 16.54 1.35 -5.67
CA SER A 107 15.08 1.13 -5.78
C SER A 107 14.47 0.55 -4.52
N TYR A 108 15.22 -0.28 -3.77
CA TYR A 108 14.71 -0.91 -2.54
C TYR A 108 14.81 -0.01 -1.31
N LEU A 109 15.74 0.95 -1.32
CA LEU A 109 16.07 1.79 -0.17
C LEU A 109 14.86 2.52 0.44
N PRO A 110 13.95 3.13 -0.34
CA PRO A 110 12.81 3.87 0.21
C PRO A 110 11.89 3.01 1.08
N HIS A 111 11.74 1.71 0.78
CA HIS A 111 10.92 0.79 1.56
C HIS A 111 11.34 0.71 3.03
N PHE A 112 12.63 0.78 3.33
CA PHE A 112 13.17 0.66 4.69
C PHE A 112 13.04 1.95 5.52
N LEU A 113 12.66 3.06 4.90
CA LEU A 113 12.42 4.31 5.62
C LEU A 113 11.06 4.26 6.34
N SER A 114 11.02 4.71 7.59
CA SER A 114 9.75 4.91 8.27
C SER A 114 8.94 6.03 7.63
N TRP A 115 7.59 5.98 7.74
CA TRP A 115 6.76 7.07 7.25
C TRP A 115 7.03 8.41 7.96
N ILE A 116 7.50 8.38 9.21
CA ILE A 116 7.88 9.61 9.93
C ILE A 116 9.05 10.30 9.24
N VAL A 117 10.10 9.55 8.89
CA VAL A 117 11.28 10.10 8.21
C VAL A 117 10.93 10.53 6.79
N LEU A 118 10.28 9.65 6.03
CA LEU A 118 9.93 9.91 4.64
C LEU A 118 8.92 11.06 4.51
N GLY A 119 7.92 11.10 5.39
CA GLY A 119 6.95 12.20 5.43
C GLY A 119 7.59 13.53 5.77
N GLY A 120 8.52 13.57 6.74
CA GLY A 120 9.31 14.78 7.03
C GLY A 120 10.11 15.28 5.82
N MET A 121 10.72 14.36 5.05
CA MET A 121 11.40 14.70 3.79
C MET A 121 10.41 15.26 2.75
N LEU A 122 9.25 14.62 2.57
CA LEU A 122 8.21 15.08 1.63
C LEU A 122 7.69 16.46 2.01
N ILE A 123 7.39 16.72 3.29
CA ILE A 123 6.97 18.04 3.78
C ILE A 123 8.02 19.11 3.44
N SER A 124 9.29 18.81 3.69
CA SER A 124 10.39 19.72 3.36
C SER A 124 10.51 19.97 1.86
N TRP A 125 10.43 18.93 1.03
CA TRP A 125 10.56 19.05 -0.44
C TRP A 125 9.37 19.75 -1.08
N MET A 126 8.16 19.62 -0.51
CA MET A 126 6.91 20.24 -1.00
C MET A 126 6.66 21.63 -0.41
N SER A 127 7.50 22.09 0.54
CA SER A 127 7.37 23.45 1.11
C SER A 127 7.58 24.52 0.05
N THR A 128 7.18 25.77 0.36
CA THR A 128 7.28 26.93 -0.56
C THR A 128 8.68 27.08 -1.18
N ASN A 129 9.74 26.89 -0.38
CA ASN A 129 11.13 26.97 -0.83
C ASN A 129 11.76 25.56 -1.02
N GLY A 130 10.92 24.52 -1.09
CA GLY A 130 11.36 23.12 -1.20
C GLY A 130 11.90 22.79 -2.58
N MET A 131 12.60 21.65 -2.65
CA MET A 131 13.27 21.17 -3.87
C MET A 131 12.33 21.08 -5.08
N PHE A 132 11.08 20.62 -4.90
CA PHE A 132 10.13 20.51 -6.02
C PHE A 132 9.79 21.88 -6.60
N ASN A 133 9.54 22.90 -5.77
CA ASN A 133 9.28 24.24 -6.24
C ASN A 133 10.50 24.86 -6.93
N GLN A 134 11.71 24.64 -6.39
CA GLN A 134 12.95 25.12 -7.03
C GLN A 134 13.15 24.53 -8.43
N ILE A 135 12.88 23.23 -8.60
CA ILE A 135 12.98 22.56 -9.90
C ILE A 135 11.91 23.14 -10.85
N LEU A 136 10.66 23.28 -10.42
CA LEU A 136 9.56 23.79 -11.25
C LEU A 136 9.79 25.26 -11.65
N MET A 137 10.31 26.09 -10.76
CA MET A 137 10.70 27.47 -11.07
C MET A 137 11.88 27.51 -12.04
N GLY A 138 12.88 26.65 -11.85
CA GLY A 138 14.01 26.54 -12.77
C GLY A 138 13.65 26.08 -14.18
N LEU A 139 12.56 25.30 -14.32
CA LEU A 139 12.00 24.90 -15.61
C LEU A 139 10.99 25.93 -16.19
N GLY A 140 10.72 27.02 -15.48
CA GLY A 140 9.77 28.04 -15.92
C GLY A 140 8.30 27.61 -15.90
N VAL A 141 7.96 26.53 -15.15
CA VAL A 141 6.60 26.01 -15.06
C VAL A 141 5.75 26.81 -14.07
N ILE A 142 6.38 27.35 -13.03
CA ILE A 142 5.75 28.20 -12.03
C ILE A 142 6.61 29.45 -11.79
N GLU A 143 5.97 30.58 -11.50
CA GLU A 143 6.65 31.85 -11.21
C GLU A 143 6.98 31.96 -9.71
N GLU A 144 6.11 31.44 -8.85
CA GLU A 144 6.26 31.49 -7.41
C GLU A 144 6.08 30.10 -6.77
N GLY A 145 6.88 29.81 -5.76
CA GLY A 145 6.76 28.58 -4.98
C GLY A 145 5.49 28.58 -4.11
N LYS A 146 4.77 27.45 -4.12
CA LYS A 146 3.60 27.21 -3.26
C LYS A 146 3.82 25.97 -2.43
N ASN A 147 3.29 25.95 -1.21
CA ASN A 147 3.33 24.72 -0.42
C ASN A 147 2.30 23.73 -1.02
N ILE A 148 2.85 22.72 -1.72
CA ILE A 148 2.05 21.76 -2.50
C ILE A 148 1.18 20.90 -1.59
N LEU A 149 1.64 20.61 -0.37
CA LEU A 149 0.94 19.75 0.60
C LEU A 149 -0.30 20.45 1.22
N LEU A 150 -0.39 21.77 1.16
CA LEU A 150 -1.56 22.52 1.65
C LEU A 150 -2.74 22.51 0.67
N ASP A 151 -2.51 22.05 -0.56
CA ASP A 151 -3.55 21.94 -1.59
C ASP A 151 -4.32 20.63 -1.39
N ALA A 152 -5.55 20.74 -0.88
CA ALA A 152 -6.40 19.59 -0.59
C ALA A 152 -6.69 18.73 -1.82
N ASP A 153 -6.86 19.35 -3.00
CA ASP A 153 -7.17 18.65 -4.25
C ASP A 153 -6.01 17.73 -4.72
N LYS A 154 -4.78 18.04 -4.29
CA LYS A 154 -3.60 17.26 -4.67
C LYS A 154 -3.27 16.15 -3.69
N TYR A 155 -3.90 16.12 -2.52
CA TYR A 155 -3.53 15.19 -1.46
C TYR A 155 -3.61 13.71 -1.89
N TRP A 156 -4.67 13.31 -2.60
CA TRP A 156 -4.81 11.92 -3.06
C TRP A 156 -3.65 11.47 -3.96
N TRP A 157 -3.18 12.36 -4.83
CA TRP A 157 -2.03 12.10 -5.70
C TRP A 157 -0.74 12.03 -4.90
N ILE A 158 -0.53 12.95 -3.96
CA ILE A 158 0.66 12.99 -3.11
C ILE A 158 0.73 11.71 -2.28
N ALA A 159 -0.35 11.33 -1.60
CA ALA A 159 -0.43 10.12 -0.80
C ALA A 159 -0.20 8.86 -1.64
N SER A 160 -0.82 8.78 -2.82
CA SER A 160 -0.69 7.59 -3.67
C SER A 160 0.69 7.49 -4.31
N LEU A 161 1.23 8.56 -4.90
CA LEU A 161 2.52 8.53 -5.58
C LEU A 161 3.69 8.36 -4.62
N SER A 162 3.62 8.93 -3.42
CA SER A 162 4.65 8.74 -2.39
C SER A 162 4.69 7.29 -1.89
N ASP A 163 3.53 6.65 -1.74
CA ASP A 163 3.43 5.24 -1.39
C ASP A 163 3.97 4.34 -2.51
N VAL A 164 3.58 4.61 -3.76
CA VAL A 164 4.10 3.89 -4.93
C VAL A 164 5.63 4.01 -5.01
N TRP A 165 6.18 5.20 -4.84
CA TRP A 165 7.62 5.41 -4.84
C TRP A 165 8.32 4.63 -3.72
N LYS A 166 7.73 4.61 -2.53
CA LYS A 166 8.27 3.88 -1.39
C LYS A 166 8.27 2.35 -1.62
N GLU A 167 7.18 1.82 -2.14
CA GLU A 167 6.94 0.36 -2.19
C GLU A 167 7.31 -0.28 -3.54
N ALA A 168 7.43 0.49 -4.63
CA ALA A 168 7.65 -0.03 -5.97
C ALA A 168 8.89 -0.92 -6.09
N GLY A 169 10.00 -0.49 -5.51
CA GLY A 169 11.24 -1.26 -5.55
C GLY A 169 11.12 -2.60 -4.83
N TRP A 170 10.59 -2.59 -3.61
CA TRP A 170 10.37 -3.81 -2.84
C TRP A 170 9.44 -4.79 -3.55
N GLY A 171 8.36 -4.28 -4.13
CA GLY A 171 7.41 -5.07 -4.92
C GLY A 171 8.04 -5.78 -6.13
N THR A 172 9.19 -5.31 -6.65
CA THR A 172 9.88 -5.98 -7.78
C THR A 172 10.52 -7.31 -7.42
N ILE A 173 10.86 -7.53 -6.16
CA ILE A 173 11.67 -8.69 -5.72
C ILE A 173 11.01 -10.00 -6.11
N LEU A 174 9.72 -10.12 -5.86
CA LEU A 174 8.98 -11.35 -6.16
C LEU A 174 8.91 -11.63 -7.67
N TYR A 175 8.71 -10.58 -8.46
CA TYR A 175 8.69 -10.70 -9.94
C TYR A 175 10.07 -11.05 -10.49
N LEU A 176 11.14 -10.41 -9.99
CA LEU A 176 12.51 -10.71 -10.38
C LEU A 176 12.91 -12.15 -10.02
N ALA A 177 12.54 -12.63 -8.84
CA ALA A 177 12.79 -14.01 -8.43
C ALA A 177 12.06 -15.01 -9.36
N THR A 178 10.83 -14.70 -9.75
CA THR A 178 10.07 -15.55 -10.68
C THR A 178 10.66 -15.53 -12.08
N MET A 179 11.08 -14.35 -12.58
CA MET A 179 11.72 -14.21 -13.89
C MET A 179 13.06 -14.94 -13.95
N ALA A 180 13.85 -14.92 -12.86
CA ALA A 180 15.11 -15.64 -12.76
C ALA A 180 14.96 -17.16 -12.89
N GLY A 181 13.76 -17.70 -12.62
CA GLY A 181 13.44 -19.11 -12.81
C GLY A 181 13.00 -19.51 -14.21
N ILE A 182 12.91 -18.56 -15.15
CA ILE A 182 12.51 -18.84 -16.54
C ILE A 182 13.70 -19.50 -17.26
N ASP A 183 13.45 -20.63 -17.95
CA ASP A 183 14.47 -21.33 -18.71
C ASP A 183 15.00 -20.46 -19.85
N PRO A 184 16.31 -20.19 -19.93
CA PRO A 184 16.94 -19.38 -20.99
C PRO A 184 16.66 -19.87 -22.40
N THR A 185 16.37 -21.17 -22.58
CA THR A 185 16.09 -21.78 -23.90
C THR A 185 14.93 -21.11 -24.63
N TYR A 186 13.93 -20.61 -23.91
CA TYR A 186 12.82 -19.85 -24.50
C TYR A 186 13.31 -18.56 -25.19
N TYR A 187 14.23 -17.86 -24.56
CA TYR A 187 14.80 -16.62 -25.12
C TYR A 187 15.76 -16.89 -26.28
N GLU A 188 16.50 -18.00 -26.22
CA GLU A 188 17.40 -18.43 -27.29
C GLU A 188 16.62 -18.78 -28.55
N ALA A 189 15.57 -19.59 -28.42
CA ALA A 189 14.67 -19.92 -29.54
C ALA A 189 14.06 -18.66 -30.16
N ALA A 190 13.52 -17.76 -29.32
CA ALA A 190 12.93 -16.51 -29.79
C ALA A 190 13.94 -15.60 -30.53
N ARG A 191 15.22 -15.62 -30.15
CA ARG A 191 16.28 -14.87 -30.86
C ARG A 191 16.58 -15.46 -32.22
N ILE A 192 16.56 -16.79 -32.35
CA ILE A 192 16.72 -17.47 -33.63
C ILE A 192 15.56 -17.11 -34.56
N ASP A 193 14.34 -17.01 -34.02
CA ASP A 193 13.14 -16.57 -34.76
C ASP A 193 13.12 -15.05 -35.06
N GLY A 194 14.14 -14.30 -34.68
CA GLY A 194 14.25 -12.86 -34.93
C GLY A 194 13.36 -11.99 -34.02
N ALA A 195 12.88 -12.51 -32.90
CA ALA A 195 12.04 -11.75 -31.99
C ALA A 195 12.83 -10.64 -31.28
N SER A 196 12.34 -9.39 -31.37
CA SER A 196 12.89 -8.25 -30.65
C SER A 196 12.74 -8.43 -29.13
N ARG A 197 13.53 -7.71 -28.33
CA ARG A 197 13.44 -7.76 -26.85
C ARG A 197 12.04 -7.45 -26.34
N PHE A 198 11.40 -6.43 -26.88
CA PHE A 198 10.03 -6.07 -26.50
C PHE A 198 9.04 -7.22 -26.78
N ARG A 199 9.20 -7.91 -27.92
CA ARG A 199 8.38 -9.07 -28.24
C ARG A 199 8.66 -10.24 -27.30
N GLN A 200 9.90 -10.47 -26.89
CA GLN A 200 10.27 -11.48 -25.89
C GLN A 200 9.61 -11.18 -24.52
N ILE A 201 9.59 -9.92 -24.10
CA ILE A 201 8.92 -9.50 -22.84
C ILE A 201 7.43 -9.84 -22.88
N ILE A 202 6.72 -9.43 -23.95
CA ILE A 202 5.28 -9.60 -24.05
C ILE A 202 4.89 -11.07 -24.28
N SER A 203 5.65 -11.81 -25.09
CA SER A 203 5.26 -13.15 -25.52
C SER A 203 5.85 -14.27 -24.67
N ILE A 204 6.91 -14.02 -23.90
CA ILE A 204 7.57 -15.02 -23.05
C ILE A 204 7.55 -14.60 -21.58
N THR A 205 8.16 -13.46 -21.24
CA THR A 205 8.35 -13.07 -19.83
C THR A 205 7.02 -12.88 -19.13
N LEU A 206 6.15 -11.99 -19.62
CA LEU A 206 4.88 -11.67 -18.96
C LEU A 206 3.92 -12.87 -18.87
N PRO A 207 3.75 -13.70 -19.92
CA PRO A 207 2.91 -14.90 -19.83
C PRO A 207 3.42 -15.93 -18.83
N LEU A 208 4.75 -16.13 -18.72
CA LEU A 208 5.33 -17.11 -17.80
C LEU A 208 5.21 -16.67 -16.33
N ILE A 209 5.26 -15.37 -16.03
CA ILE A 209 5.05 -14.85 -14.67
C ILE A 209 3.58 -14.51 -14.36
N LYS A 210 2.65 -14.77 -15.29
CA LYS A 210 1.23 -14.42 -15.13
C LYS A 210 0.62 -14.93 -13.83
N THR A 211 0.96 -16.14 -13.41
CA THR A 211 0.42 -16.73 -12.18
C THR A 211 0.78 -15.88 -10.96
N ILE A 212 2.03 -15.41 -10.85
CA ILE A 212 2.45 -14.56 -9.73
C ILE A 212 1.83 -13.16 -9.81
N ILE A 213 1.65 -12.63 -11.04
CA ILE A 213 0.94 -11.36 -11.24
C ILE A 213 -0.50 -11.49 -10.73
N CYS A 214 -1.22 -12.55 -11.08
CA CYS A 214 -2.59 -12.79 -10.62
C CYS A 214 -2.67 -12.98 -9.10
N LEU A 215 -1.74 -13.73 -8.50
CA LEU A 215 -1.68 -13.92 -7.05
C LEU A 215 -1.46 -12.59 -6.32
N ASN A 216 -0.48 -11.79 -6.76
CA ASN A 216 -0.23 -10.48 -6.18
C ASN A 216 -1.41 -9.52 -6.36
N PHE A 217 -2.10 -9.57 -7.50
CA PHE A 217 -3.30 -8.76 -7.72
C PHE A 217 -4.39 -9.07 -6.69
N ILE A 218 -4.66 -10.36 -6.45
CA ILE A 218 -5.64 -10.78 -5.44
C ILE A 218 -5.23 -10.30 -4.04
N LEU A 219 -3.95 -10.43 -3.68
CA LEU A 219 -3.43 -9.98 -2.39
C LEU A 219 -3.53 -8.45 -2.25
N THR A 220 -3.23 -7.69 -3.30
CA THR A 220 -3.35 -6.23 -3.31
C THR A 220 -4.80 -5.79 -3.14
N ILE A 221 -5.76 -6.44 -3.83
CA ILE A 221 -7.19 -6.14 -3.67
C ILE A 221 -7.65 -6.46 -2.25
N SER A 222 -7.21 -7.56 -1.64
CA SER A 222 -7.60 -7.91 -0.27
C SER A 222 -7.12 -6.90 0.77
N GLY A 223 -6.02 -6.20 0.50
CA GLY A 223 -5.48 -5.12 1.33
C GLY A 223 -5.95 -3.70 0.95
N LEU A 224 -6.83 -3.55 -0.04
CA LEU A 224 -7.17 -2.26 -0.65
C LEU A 224 -7.68 -1.22 0.36
N LEU A 225 -8.50 -1.65 1.32
CA LEU A 225 -9.06 -0.77 2.36
C LEU A 225 -8.11 -0.49 3.52
N ASN A 226 -6.94 -1.14 3.53
CA ASN A 226 -5.94 -0.92 4.54
C ASN A 226 -5.11 0.33 4.19
N SER A 227 -5.68 1.49 4.49
CA SER A 227 -4.99 2.77 4.32
C SER A 227 -3.84 2.88 5.31
N ASN A 228 -2.71 3.44 4.85
CA ASN A 228 -1.52 3.61 5.68
C ASN A 228 -1.73 4.77 6.66
N LEU A 229 -2.09 4.44 7.91
CA LEU A 229 -2.37 5.41 8.96
C LEU A 229 -1.16 6.31 9.23
N ASP A 230 0.04 5.72 9.32
CA ASP A 230 1.28 6.48 9.62
C ASP A 230 1.56 7.53 8.53
N GLN A 231 1.36 7.18 7.25
CA GLN A 231 1.48 8.12 6.14
C GLN A 231 0.51 9.27 6.28
N THR A 232 -0.75 8.96 6.56
CA THR A 232 -1.81 9.95 6.68
C THR A 232 -1.56 10.90 7.85
N LEU A 233 -1.24 10.37 9.04
CA LEU A 233 -0.97 11.18 10.24
C LEU A 233 0.20 12.15 10.07
N VAL A 234 1.23 11.76 9.29
CA VAL A 234 2.40 12.62 9.06
C VAL A 234 2.15 13.67 7.99
N LEU A 235 1.39 13.34 6.93
CA LEU A 235 1.14 14.26 5.80
C LEU A 235 -0.13 15.11 5.96
N MET A 236 -1.04 14.72 6.86
CA MET A 236 -2.27 15.46 7.13
C MET A 236 -1.96 16.76 7.88
N ASN A 237 -2.66 17.82 7.50
CA ASN A 237 -2.64 19.13 8.16
C ASN A 237 -4.05 19.75 8.15
N THR A 238 -4.23 20.86 8.82
CA THR A 238 -5.54 21.54 8.96
C THR A 238 -6.17 21.96 7.64
N GLN A 239 -5.39 22.15 6.58
CA GLN A 239 -5.89 22.61 5.29
C GLN A 239 -6.25 21.46 4.34
N ASN A 240 -5.59 20.30 4.47
CA ASN A 240 -5.87 19.12 3.65
C ASN A 240 -6.65 18.04 4.39
N GLN A 241 -7.06 18.26 5.65
CA GLN A 241 -7.74 17.28 6.49
C GLN A 241 -8.98 16.71 5.79
N GLU A 242 -9.76 17.52 5.12
CA GLU A 242 -10.99 17.12 4.44
C GLU A 242 -10.75 16.01 3.39
N THR A 243 -9.62 16.03 2.70
CA THR A 243 -9.24 15.03 1.68
C THR A 243 -8.23 14.00 2.18
N ALA A 244 -7.59 14.25 3.32
CA ALA A 244 -6.60 13.37 3.92
C ALA A 244 -7.20 12.34 4.88
N GLU A 245 -8.31 12.68 5.52
CA GLU A 245 -8.91 11.82 6.53
C GLU A 245 -9.47 10.54 5.90
N VAL A 246 -8.89 9.41 6.31
CA VAL A 246 -9.25 8.06 5.86
C VAL A 246 -9.95 7.32 6.98
N ILE A 247 -10.66 6.22 6.65
CA ILE A 247 -11.42 5.43 7.64
C ILE A 247 -10.57 5.04 8.86
N ASN A 248 -9.30 4.71 8.65
CA ASN A 248 -8.39 4.38 9.76
C ASN A 248 -8.14 5.58 10.68
N CYS A 249 -8.16 6.82 10.18
CA CYS A 249 -8.03 8.02 11.00
C CYS A 249 -9.25 8.25 11.87
N LEU A 250 -10.46 8.02 11.36
CA LEU A 250 -11.69 8.15 12.15
C LEU A 250 -11.65 7.33 13.45
N LEU A 251 -11.04 6.15 13.41
CA LEU A 251 -10.90 5.28 14.59
C LEU A 251 -9.98 5.86 15.67
N TYR A 252 -9.04 6.76 15.30
CA TYR A 252 -8.06 7.33 16.21
C TYR A 252 -8.33 8.79 16.57
N THR A 253 -8.99 9.54 15.72
CA THR A 253 -9.20 10.99 15.85
C THR A 253 -10.60 11.36 16.26
N SER A 254 -11.58 10.47 16.09
CA SER A 254 -12.95 10.73 16.55
C SER A 254 -12.95 10.81 18.09
N PRO A 255 -13.37 11.94 18.67
CA PRO A 255 -13.53 12.03 20.12
C PRO A 255 -14.62 11.03 20.53
N SER A 256 -14.24 10.05 21.32
CA SER A 256 -15.13 9.08 21.94
C SER A 256 -16.10 9.73 22.92
#